data_c0ac9457cb22cc08f029d8c40444305f
#
_entry.id   c0ac9457cb22cc08f029d8c40444305f
#
_cell.length_a   1.000
_cell.length_b   1.000
_cell.length_c   1.000
_cell.angle_alpha   90.00
_cell.angle_beta   90.00
_cell.angle_gamma   90.00
#
_symmetry.space_group_name_H-M   'P 1'
#
loop_
_entity.id
_entity.type
_entity.pdbx_description
1 polymer ?
#
loop_
_entity_poly.entity_id
_entity_poly.type
_entity_poly.pdbx_seq_one_letter_code
_entity_poly.pdbx_strand_id
1 'polypeptide(L)'
;MRLQSPLARLLVSAAVTAILAGGLGGCQTMSDVTGSITSKAEPTPAPDADPRQAVEAYGERYRADPKNVDAALHYGQALRATGQRAQAVAVLEQATLAHPGNQALLAGYGRALADNGDFQQAFDVLSRAHSPDNPDWRILSVQGTTLDQLGRHDEARRYYASALKIMPDEPSVLSNLGLSYVLSKDLPKAEEILRRAYASSKADARVRQNLGLVVGLQGRFAEAETIVRADLPEDQAAANVAYLKQMLSRKNNPGTRAGAIPVAALDHPD
;
A
#
# COMPACT_ATOMS: atom_id res chain seq x y z
N MET A 1 -11.52 26.67 5.41
CA MET A 1 -10.49 26.18 4.48
C MET A 1 -9.23 25.87 5.27
N ARG A 2 -8.99 24.62 5.63
CA ARG A 2 -7.75 24.20 6.31
C ARG A 2 -6.78 23.70 5.24
N LEU A 3 -5.64 24.38 5.12
CA LEU A 3 -4.54 24.00 4.25
C LEU A 3 -4.01 22.62 4.67
N GLN A 4 -4.25 21.63 3.83
CA GLN A 4 -3.64 20.30 3.98
C GLN A 4 -2.11 20.48 3.93
N SER A 5 -1.41 20.00 4.95
CA SER A 5 0.02 20.14 5.03
C SER A 5 0.71 19.34 3.90
N PRO A 6 1.77 19.87 3.28
CA PRO A 6 2.46 19.18 2.18
C PRO A 6 3.08 17.83 2.58
N LEU A 7 3.25 17.56 3.86
CA LEU A 7 3.73 16.27 4.38
C LEU A 7 2.75 15.12 4.16
N ALA A 8 1.44 15.36 4.25
CA ALA A 8 0.45 14.32 3.98
C ALA A 8 0.47 13.85 2.53
N ARG A 9 0.81 14.74 1.58
CA ARG A 9 0.94 14.40 0.16
C ARG A 9 2.21 13.60 -0.16
N LEU A 10 3.30 13.78 0.60
CA LEU A 10 4.56 13.06 0.40
C LEU A 10 4.48 11.58 0.81
N LEU A 11 3.72 11.26 1.85
CA LEU A 11 3.59 9.87 2.31
C LEU A 11 2.73 9.00 1.38
N VAL A 12 1.86 9.61 0.58
CA VAL A 12 1.03 8.89 -0.42
C VAL A 12 1.80 8.61 -1.71
N SER A 13 2.82 9.43 -2.04
CA SER A 13 3.55 9.31 -3.31
C SER A 13 4.75 8.37 -3.27
N ALA A 14 5.20 7.90 -2.10
CA ALA A 14 6.33 6.99 -1.98
C ALA A 14 6.04 5.54 -2.40
N ALA A 15 4.81 5.24 -2.85
CA ALA A 15 4.42 3.92 -3.32
C ALA A 15 4.49 3.76 -4.85
N VAL A 16 5.05 4.72 -5.58
CA VAL A 16 5.08 4.68 -7.05
C VAL A 16 6.51 4.81 -7.58
N THR A 17 6.83 3.88 -8.43
CA THR A 17 7.96 3.76 -9.39
C THR A 17 9.20 3.02 -8.91
N ALA A 18 9.22 1.72 -9.19
CA ALA A 18 10.38 1.06 -9.76
C ALA A 18 9.89 0.17 -10.91
N ILE A 19 9.85 0.72 -12.11
CA ILE A 19 9.82 -0.04 -13.37
C ILE A 19 11.20 0.15 -13.99
N LEU A 20 11.88 -0.96 -14.30
CA LEU A 20 12.78 -1.14 -15.46
C LEU A 20 13.17 -2.62 -15.50
N ALA A 21 12.65 -3.28 -16.43
CA ALA A 21 13.11 -3.84 -17.69
C ALA A 21 14.46 -4.61 -17.62
N GLY A 22 14.39 -5.85 -18.04
CA GLY A 22 15.54 -6.48 -18.64
C GLY A 22 15.59 -8.00 -18.54
N GLY A 23 15.49 -8.69 -19.68
CA GLY A 23 16.26 -9.90 -19.89
C GLY A 23 15.51 -11.16 -20.31
N LEU A 24 15.45 -11.33 -21.61
CA LEU A 24 15.13 -12.56 -22.37
C LEU A 24 15.98 -13.76 -21.93
N GLY A 25 15.36 -14.92 -21.79
CA GLY A 25 16.06 -16.19 -21.71
C GLY A 25 15.07 -17.35 -21.80
N GLY A 26 14.79 -17.82 -23.01
CA GLY A 26 13.94 -18.96 -23.25
C GLY A 26 14.65 -20.29 -22.96
N CYS A 27 13.86 -21.31 -22.64
CA CYS A 27 14.10 -22.69 -23.05
C CYS A 27 12.76 -23.46 -23.05
N GLN A 28 12.41 -23.92 -24.24
CA GLN A 28 11.33 -24.89 -24.48
C GLN A 28 11.79 -26.28 -24.02
N THR A 29 10.92 -27.03 -23.38
CA THR A 29 10.92 -28.50 -23.48
C THR A 29 9.50 -28.98 -23.66
N MET A 30 9.28 -29.63 -24.78
CA MET A 30 8.11 -30.46 -25.11
C MET A 30 8.15 -31.76 -24.30
N SER A 31 7.00 -32.23 -23.92
CA SER A 31 6.52 -33.65 -23.78
C SER A 31 5.30 -33.63 -22.85
N ASP A 32 4.23 -34.33 -22.95
CA ASP A 32 3.70 -35.38 -23.75
C ASP A 32 2.19 -35.42 -23.54
N VAL A 33 1.47 -35.86 -24.56
CA VAL A 33 0.02 -36.06 -24.58
C VAL A 33 -0.32 -37.38 -23.87
N THR A 34 -1.05 -37.29 -22.75
CA THR A 34 -1.92 -38.38 -22.32
C THR A 34 -3.20 -37.82 -21.73
N GLY A 35 -4.31 -38.13 -22.38
CA GLY A 35 -5.64 -37.69 -22.01
C GLY A 35 -6.08 -38.27 -20.67
N SER A 36 -6.54 -37.37 -19.82
CA SER A 36 -7.41 -37.68 -18.68
C SER A 36 -8.49 -36.64 -18.62
N ILE A 37 -9.72 -37.09 -18.66
CA ILE A 37 -10.93 -36.29 -18.43
C ILE A 37 -10.87 -35.85 -16.95
N THR A 38 -10.28 -34.72 -16.69
CA THR A 38 -10.37 -34.05 -15.39
C THR A 38 -11.12 -32.77 -15.58
N SER A 39 -12.12 -32.54 -14.73
CA SER A 39 -12.88 -31.33 -14.56
C SER A 39 -11.95 -30.14 -14.76
N LYS A 40 -12.34 -29.23 -15.64
CA LYS A 40 -11.65 -28.01 -16.01
C LYS A 40 -11.40 -27.16 -14.74
N ALA A 41 -10.30 -27.44 -14.06
CA ALA A 41 -9.80 -26.54 -13.03
C ALA A 41 -9.47 -25.23 -13.76
N GLU A 42 -10.23 -24.19 -13.50
CA GLU A 42 -9.98 -22.88 -14.06
C GLU A 42 -8.57 -22.43 -13.63
N PRO A 43 -7.74 -21.97 -14.55
CA PRO A 43 -6.37 -21.57 -14.24
C PRO A 43 -6.40 -20.39 -13.27
N THR A 44 -6.12 -20.67 -12.00
CA THR A 44 -5.80 -19.61 -11.03
C THR A 44 -4.41 -19.10 -11.38
N PRO A 45 -4.20 -17.79 -11.58
CA PRO A 45 -2.87 -17.26 -11.82
C PRO A 45 -1.92 -17.73 -10.73
N ALA A 46 -0.71 -18.16 -11.13
CA ALA A 46 0.32 -18.57 -10.21
C ALA A 46 0.66 -17.39 -9.27
N PRO A 47 1.13 -17.64 -8.03
CA PRO A 47 1.50 -16.57 -7.08
C PRO A 47 2.50 -15.56 -7.64
N ASP A 48 3.33 -15.97 -8.60
CA ASP A 48 4.36 -15.14 -9.27
C ASP A 48 3.91 -14.60 -10.65
N ALA A 49 2.61 -14.73 -11.00
CA ALA A 49 2.10 -14.23 -12.27
C ALA A 49 2.17 -12.69 -12.32
N ASP A 50 2.47 -12.14 -13.50
CA ASP A 50 2.40 -10.71 -13.76
C ASP A 50 1.04 -10.18 -13.27
N PRO A 51 0.99 -9.15 -12.42
CA PRO A 51 -0.24 -8.57 -11.93
C PRO A 51 -1.24 -8.18 -13.04
N ARG A 52 -0.75 -7.85 -14.24
CA ARG A 52 -1.59 -7.54 -15.41
C ARG A 52 -2.32 -8.77 -15.94
N GLN A 53 -1.64 -9.94 -15.95
CA GLN A 53 -2.27 -11.21 -16.34
C GLN A 53 -3.35 -11.61 -15.34
N ALA A 54 -3.13 -11.33 -14.05
CA ALA A 54 -4.15 -11.53 -13.03
C ALA A 54 -5.40 -10.67 -13.27
N VAL A 55 -5.23 -9.41 -13.67
CA VAL A 55 -6.35 -8.52 -14.03
C VAL A 55 -7.15 -9.09 -15.20
N GLU A 56 -6.50 -9.59 -16.26
CA GLU A 56 -7.17 -10.18 -17.42
C GLU A 56 -7.94 -11.44 -17.03
N ALA A 57 -7.25 -12.41 -16.40
CA ALA A 57 -7.83 -13.70 -16.04
C ALA A 57 -9.02 -13.56 -15.05
N TYR A 58 -8.88 -12.74 -14.02
CA TYR A 58 -9.97 -12.51 -13.07
C TYR A 58 -11.08 -11.65 -13.67
N GLY A 59 -10.73 -10.71 -14.57
CA GLY A 59 -11.69 -9.91 -15.29
C GLY A 59 -12.59 -10.72 -16.21
N GLU A 60 -12.05 -11.75 -16.89
CA GLU A 60 -12.84 -12.68 -17.68
C GLU A 60 -13.83 -13.49 -16.83
N ARG A 61 -13.37 -14.00 -15.67
CA ARG A 61 -14.23 -14.73 -14.74
C ARG A 61 -15.36 -13.85 -14.20
N TYR A 62 -15.03 -12.62 -13.81
CA TYR A 62 -16.04 -11.68 -13.35
C TYR A 62 -17.06 -11.32 -14.43
N ARG A 63 -16.62 -11.14 -15.69
CA ARG A 63 -17.54 -10.88 -16.82
C ARG A 63 -18.44 -12.08 -17.14
N ALA A 64 -17.93 -13.30 -16.97
CA ALA A 64 -18.71 -14.52 -17.16
C ALA A 64 -19.80 -14.69 -16.09
N ASP A 65 -19.52 -14.33 -14.83
CA ASP A 65 -20.49 -14.35 -13.74
C ASP A 65 -20.26 -13.16 -12.77
N PRO A 66 -20.86 -12.00 -13.04
CA PRO A 66 -20.72 -10.81 -12.20
C PRO A 66 -21.30 -10.95 -10.80
N LYS A 67 -22.11 -11.99 -10.54
CA LYS A 67 -22.67 -12.28 -9.22
C LYS A 67 -21.78 -13.18 -8.37
N ASN A 68 -20.74 -13.74 -8.95
CA ASN A 68 -19.80 -14.58 -8.22
C ASN A 68 -18.94 -13.74 -7.29
N VAL A 69 -19.09 -13.97 -5.99
CA VAL A 69 -18.41 -13.22 -4.93
C VAL A 69 -16.87 -13.35 -5.05
N ASP A 70 -16.38 -14.57 -5.27
CA ASP A 70 -14.93 -14.82 -5.35
C ASP A 70 -14.32 -14.20 -6.60
N ALA A 71 -15.02 -14.26 -7.75
CA ALA A 71 -14.58 -13.60 -8.98
C ALA A 71 -14.46 -12.08 -8.78
N ALA A 72 -15.47 -11.45 -8.15
CA ALA A 72 -15.47 -10.03 -7.85
C ALA A 72 -14.33 -9.64 -6.89
N LEU A 73 -14.09 -10.42 -5.83
CA LEU A 73 -13.03 -10.18 -4.85
C LEU A 73 -11.65 -10.28 -5.49
N HIS A 74 -11.37 -11.34 -6.24
CA HIS A 74 -10.08 -11.53 -6.89
C HIS A 74 -9.83 -10.48 -7.98
N TYR A 75 -10.85 -10.13 -8.77
CA TYR A 75 -10.74 -9.09 -9.78
C TYR A 75 -10.49 -7.71 -9.13
N GLY A 76 -11.27 -7.35 -8.11
CA GLY A 76 -11.06 -6.14 -7.35
C GLY A 76 -9.67 -6.05 -6.70
N GLN A 77 -9.15 -7.16 -6.19
CA GLN A 77 -7.80 -7.24 -5.63
C GLN A 77 -6.73 -7.04 -6.72
N ALA A 78 -6.87 -7.68 -7.88
CA ALA A 78 -5.93 -7.53 -8.99
C ALA A 78 -5.92 -6.09 -9.53
N LEU A 79 -7.10 -5.45 -9.66
CA LEU A 79 -7.23 -4.05 -10.05
C LEU A 79 -6.54 -3.10 -9.04
N ARG A 80 -6.69 -3.35 -7.74
CA ARG A 80 -6.00 -2.58 -6.70
C ARG A 80 -4.48 -2.75 -6.80
N ALA A 81 -4.00 -3.98 -6.98
CA ALA A 81 -2.57 -4.29 -7.10
C ALA A 81 -1.91 -3.60 -8.31
N THR A 82 -2.67 -3.37 -9.38
CA THR A 82 -2.22 -2.69 -10.60
C THR A 82 -2.53 -1.19 -10.64
N GLY A 83 -3.03 -0.63 -9.53
CA GLY A 83 -3.33 0.80 -9.40
C GLY A 83 -4.60 1.27 -10.12
N GLN A 84 -5.42 0.36 -10.63
CA GLN A 84 -6.70 0.64 -11.28
C GLN A 84 -7.81 0.88 -10.23
N ARG A 85 -7.62 1.89 -9.39
CA ARG A 85 -8.35 2.12 -8.15
C ARG A 85 -9.84 2.37 -8.37
N ALA A 86 -10.19 3.27 -9.28
CA ALA A 86 -11.58 3.60 -9.58
C ALA A 86 -12.35 2.39 -10.12
N GLN A 87 -11.70 1.55 -10.95
CA GLN A 87 -12.32 0.34 -11.47
C GLN A 87 -12.51 -0.71 -10.37
N ALA A 88 -11.54 -0.85 -9.45
CA ALA A 88 -11.68 -1.72 -8.28
C ALA A 88 -12.87 -1.31 -7.41
N VAL A 89 -13.06 0.00 -7.18
CA VAL A 89 -14.22 0.54 -6.46
C VAL A 89 -15.51 0.13 -7.16
N ALA A 90 -15.65 0.39 -8.47
CA ALA A 90 -16.88 0.10 -9.22
C ALA A 90 -17.24 -1.40 -9.21
N VAL A 91 -16.27 -2.28 -9.41
CA VAL A 91 -16.47 -3.75 -9.40
C VAL A 91 -16.95 -4.23 -8.02
N LEU A 92 -16.27 -3.79 -6.96
CA LEU A 92 -16.59 -4.23 -5.60
C LEU A 92 -17.85 -3.58 -5.06
N GLU A 93 -18.18 -2.36 -5.47
CA GLU A 93 -19.46 -1.73 -5.17
C GLU A 93 -20.62 -2.53 -5.77
N GLN A 94 -20.55 -2.85 -7.07
CA GLN A 94 -21.58 -3.63 -7.74
C GLN A 94 -21.77 -4.99 -7.09
N ALA A 95 -20.68 -5.70 -6.75
CA ALA A 95 -20.76 -6.97 -6.05
C ALA A 95 -21.38 -6.84 -4.66
N THR A 96 -21.05 -5.77 -3.93
CA THR A 96 -21.61 -5.50 -2.60
C THR A 96 -23.11 -5.19 -2.67
N LEU A 97 -23.58 -4.49 -3.72
CA LEU A 97 -25.00 -4.26 -3.96
C LEU A 97 -25.75 -5.56 -4.27
N ALA A 98 -25.13 -6.48 -5.01
CA ALA A 98 -25.70 -7.80 -5.30
C ALA A 98 -25.73 -8.73 -4.08
N HIS A 99 -24.81 -8.55 -3.12
CA HIS A 99 -24.69 -9.37 -1.91
C HIS A 99 -24.61 -8.49 -0.63
N PRO A 100 -25.68 -7.82 -0.24
CA PRO A 100 -25.69 -6.95 0.93
C PRO A 100 -25.33 -7.73 2.19
N GLY A 101 -24.39 -7.21 2.97
CA GLY A 101 -23.96 -7.83 4.23
C GLY A 101 -22.86 -8.90 4.07
N ASN A 102 -22.39 -9.21 2.87
CA ASN A 102 -21.22 -10.06 2.70
C ASN A 102 -19.97 -9.35 3.22
N GLN A 103 -19.45 -9.82 4.36
CA GLN A 103 -18.33 -9.18 5.06
C GLN A 103 -17.05 -9.14 4.23
N ALA A 104 -16.78 -10.17 3.43
CA ALA A 104 -15.59 -10.21 2.57
C ALA A 104 -15.66 -9.14 1.47
N LEU A 105 -16.83 -8.98 0.82
CA LEU A 105 -17.05 -7.92 -0.17
C LEU A 105 -16.97 -6.53 0.47
N LEU A 106 -17.59 -6.31 1.62
CA LEU A 106 -17.48 -5.05 2.36
C LEU A 106 -16.03 -4.73 2.70
N ALA A 107 -15.24 -5.72 3.15
CA ALA A 107 -13.82 -5.53 3.42
C ALA A 107 -13.02 -5.20 2.15
N GLY A 108 -13.31 -5.89 1.05
CA GLY A 108 -12.69 -5.62 -0.27
C GLY A 108 -13.03 -4.22 -0.77
N TYR A 109 -14.31 -3.86 -0.74
CA TYR A 109 -14.82 -2.56 -1.18
C TYR A 109 -14.25 -1.41 -0.34
N GLY A 110 -14.27 -1.56 0.99
CA GLY A 110 -13.69 -0.55 1.88
C GLY A 110 -12.19 -0.33 1.65
N ARG A 111 -11.42 -1.39 1.34
CA ARG A 111 -10.01 -1.26 0.95
C ARG A 111 -9.85 -0.54 -0.40
N ALA A 112 -10.71 -0.84 -1.38
CA ALA A 112 -10.67 -0.17 -2.68
C ALA A 112 -10.99 1.33 -2.55
N LEU A 113 -11.99 1.69 -1.74
CA LEU A 113 -12.30 3.08 -1.42
C LEU A 113 -11.13 3.81 -0.74
N ALA A 114 -10.48 3.16 0.22
CA ALA A 114 -9.30 3.71 0.88
C ALA A 114 -8.15 3.97 -0.11
N ASP A 115 -7.87 3.04 -1.01
CA ASP A 115 -6.86 3.19 -2.06
C ASP A 115 -7.23 4.30 -3.06
N ASN A 116 -8.53 4.49 -3.32
CA ASN A 116 -9.05 5.54 -4.21
C ASN A 116 -9.04 6.95 -3.56
N GLY A 117 -8.92 7.02 -2.23
CA GLY A 117 -8.92 8.28 -1.48
C GLY A 117 -10.28 8.66 -0.88
N ASP A 118 -11.28 7.81 -1.01
CA ASP A 118 -12.64 8.00 -0.49
C ASP A 118 -12.70 7.58 1.00
N PHE A 119 -11.89 8.22 1.82
CA PHE A 119 -11.57 7.76 3.19
C PHE A 119 -12.77 7.69 4.12
N GLN A 120 -13.70 8.66 4.07
CA GLN A 120 -14.87 8.62 4.94
C GLN A 120 -15.77 7.43 4.57
N GLN A 121 -16.04 7.24 3.29
CA GLN A 121 -16.86 6.13 2.81
C GLN A 121 -16.16 4.78 3.10
N ALA A 122 -14.83 4.72 2.93
CA ALA A 122 -14.04 3.54 3.27
C ALA A 122 -14.23 3.14 4.75
N PHE A 123 -14.12 4.11 5.66
CA PHE A 123 -14.31 3.88 7.10
C PHE A 123 -15.73 3.35 7.40
N ASP A 124 -16.76 3.97 6.81
CA ASP A 124 -18.16 3.59 7.03
C ASP A 124 -18.45 2.17 6.51
N VAL A 125 -17.92 1.81 5.33
CA VAL A 125 -18.06 0.47 4.76
C VAL A 125 -17.30 -0.57 5.57
N LEU A 126 -16.05 -0.29 5.97
CA LEU A 126 -15.24 -1.18 6.79
C LEU A 126 -15.85 -1.44 8.16
N SER A 127 -16.57 -0.47 8.73
CA SER A 127 -17.26 -0.64 10.01
C SER A 127 -18.39 -1.70 9.97
N ARG A 128 -18.85 -2.02 8.77
CA ARG A 128 -19.85 -3.08 8.52
C ARG A 128 -19.22 -4.41 8.11
N ALA A 129 -17.92 -4.43 7.84
CA ALA A 129 -17.21 -5.60 7.32
C ALA A 129 -16.78 -6.60 8.40
N HIS A 130 -16.92 -6.26 9.66
CA HIS A 130 -16.66 -7.13 10.82
C HIS A 130 -17.61 -6.80 11.96
N SER A 131 -17.69 -7.67 12.97
CA SER A 131 -18.48 -7.43 14.18
C SER A 131 -17.58 -7.33 15.41
N PRO A 132 -18.05 -6.73 16.51
CA PRO A 132 -17.32 -6.72 17.78
C PRO A 132 -16.99 -8.12 18.30
N ASP A 133 -17.85 -9.11 18.03
CA ASP A 133 -17.67 -10.51 18.45
C ASP A 133 -16.69 -11.28 17.56
N ASN A 134 -16.46 -10.80 16.33
CA ASN A 134 -15.52 -11.39 15.39
C ASN A 134 -14.70 -10.30 14.70
N PRO A 135 -13.79 -9.65 15.41
CA PRO A 135 -12.98 -8.57 14.85
C PRO A 135 -11.86 -9.11 13.97
N ASP A 136 -11.66 -8.48 12.81
CA ASP A 136 -10.51 -8.75 11.92
C ASP A 136 -9.45 -7.65 12.08
N TRP A 137 -8.27 -8.02 12.54
CA TRP A 137 -7.16 -7.09 12.74
C TRP A 137 -6.75 -6.34 11.45
N ARG A 138 -6.91 -6.98 10.28
CA ARG A 138 -6.62 -6.38 8.99
C ARG A 138 -7.59 -5.26 8.66
N ILE A 139 -8.89 -5.46 8.95
CA ILE A 139 -9.92 -4.44 8.78
C ILE A 139 -9.67 -3.29 9.74
N LEU A 140 -9.42 -3.59 11.02
CA LEU A 140 -9.08 -2.57 12.02
C LEU A 140 -7.86 -1.74 11.61
N SER A 141 -6.82 -2.39 11.06
CA SER A 141 -5.64 -1.68 10.56
C SER A 141 -5.97 -0.72 9.40
N VAL A 142 -6.83 -1.14 8.46
CA VAL A 142 -7.25 -0.25 7.35
C VAL A 142 -8.15 0.88 7.85
N GLN A 143 -9.04 0.62 8.82
CA GLN A 143 -9.81 1.69 9.48
C GLN A 143 -8.90 2.72 10.15
N GLY A 144 -7.83 2.26 10.81
CA GLY A 144 -6.79 3.15 11.35
C GLY A 144 -6.15 4.02 10.27
N THR A 145 -5.75 3.44 9.14
CA THR A 145 -5.15 4.21 8.04
C THR A 145 -6.13 5.20 7.42
N THR A 146 -7.40 4.85 7.27
CA THR A 146 -8.43 5.80 6.78
C THR A 146 -8.64 6.98 7.73
N LEU A 147 -8.64 6.72 9.04
CA LEU A 147 -8.74 7.78 10.06
C LEU A 147 -7.51 8.71 10.06
N ASP A 148 -6.31 8.16 9.86
CA ASP A 148 -5.10 8.96 9.71
C ASP A 148 -5.18 9.90 8.49
N GLN A 149 -5.70 9.42 7.35
CA GLN A 149 -5.91 10.25 6.16
C GLN A 149 -6.98 11.34 6.39
N LEU A 150 -7.94 11.10 7.27
CA LEU A 150 -8.93 12.09 7.71
C LEU A 150 -8.38 13.06 8.77
N GLY A 151 -7.12 12.90 9.21
CA GLY A 151 -6.49 13.72 10.25
C GLY A 151 -6.92 13.35 11.67
N ARG A 152 -7.61 12.23 11.86
CA ARG A 152 -8.13 11.73 13.16
C ARG A 152 -7.13 10.77 13.81
N HIS A 153 -5.89 11.24 14.01
CA HIS A 153 -4.76 10.40 14.41
C HIS A 153 -4.94 9.68 15.76
N ASP A 154 -5.56 10.33 16.76
CA ASP A 154 -5.80 9.69 18.05
C ASP A 154 -6.78 8.53 17.96
N GLU A 155 -7.79 8.66 17.12
CA GLU A 155 -8.73 7.58 16.84
C GLU A 155 -8.07 6.46 16.04
N ALA A 156 -7.27 6.79 15.02
CA ALA A 156 -6.51 5.82 14.25
C ALA A 156 -5.67 4.90 15.16
N ARG A 157 -4.96 5.51 16.14
CA ARG A 157 -4.14 4.75 17.10
C ARG A 157 -4.95 3.79 17.98
N ARG A 158 -6.20 4.11 18.29
CA ARG A 158 -7.09 3.16 19.00
C ARG A 158 -7.41 1.93 18.15
N TYR A 159 -7.63 2.11 16.86
CA TYR A 159 -7.86 1.01 15.91
C TYR A 159 -6.61 0.14 15.74
N TYR A 160 -5.42 0.73 15.61
CA TYR A 160 -4.18 -0.03 15.58
C TYR A 160 -3.92 -0.77 16.90
N ALA A 161 -4.20 -0.16 18.04
CA ALA A 161 -4.09 -0.83 19.33
C ALA A 161 -5.04 -2.03 19.43
N SER A 162 -6.27 -1.91 18.90
CA SER A 162 -7.22 -3.01 18.82
C SER A 162 -6.74 -4.13 17.88
N ALA A 163 -6.17 -3.79 16.72
CA ALA A 163 -5.57 -4.75 15.81
C ALA A 163 -4.40 -5.51 16.47
N LEU A 164 -3.53 -4.81 17.21
CA LEU A 164 -2.39 -5.39 17.93
C LEU A 164 -2.79 -6.24 19.15
N LYS A 165 -3.99 -6.07 19.70
CA LYS A 165 -4.52 -7.00 20.69
C LYS A 165 -4.85 -8.37 20.10
N ILE A 166 -5.30 -8.39 18.83
CA ILE A 166 -5.64 -9.62 18.10
C ILE A 166 -4.39 -10.28 17.53
N MET A 167 -3.50 -9.47 16.93
CA MET A 167 -2.25 -9.93 16.34
C MET A 167 -1.09 -9.12 16.92
N PRO A 168 -0.54 -9.56 18.07
CA PRO A 168 0.60 -8.89 18.69
C PRO A 168 1.81 -8.89 17.76
N ASP A 169 2.56 -7.78 17.77
CA ASP A 169 3.80 -7.59 17.01
C ASP A 169 3.67 -7.79 15.49
N GLU A 170 2.45 -7.65 14.93
CA GLU A 170 2.26 -7.67 13.49
C GLU A 170 2.98 -6.48 12.84
N PRO A 171 4.04 -6.71 12.00
CA PRO A 171 4.87 -5.62 11.52
C PRO A 171 4.13 -4.59 10.68
N SER A 172 3.14 -5.03 9.91
CA SER A 172 2.34 -4.15 9.06
C SER A 172 1.49 -3.18 9.88
N VAL A 173 0.91 -3.63 10.99
CA VAL A 173 0.13 -2.79 11.90
C VAL A 173 1.03 -1.84 12.69
N LEU A 174 2.15 -2.34 13.22
CA LEU A 174 3.16 -1.51 13.88
C LEU A 174 3.71 -0.43 12.95
N SER A 175 3.94 -0.78 11.69
CA SER A 175 4.40 0.17 10.67
C SER A 175 3.38 1.29 10.44
N ASN A 176 2.10 0.95 10.32
CA ASN A 176 1.02 1.94 10.18
C ASN A 176 0.90 2.82 11.44
N LEU A 177 0.99 2.22 12.63
CA LEU A 177 0.99 2.96 13.91
C LEU A 177 2.18 3.91 14.01
N GLY A 178 3.37 3.49 13.60
CA GLY A 178 4.55 4.34 13.53
C GLY A 178 4.35 5.53 12.62
N LEU A 179 3.79 5.33 11.41
CA LEU A 179 3.45 6.42 10.50
C LEU A 179 2.38 7.36 11.06
N SER A 180 1.41 6.86 11.82
CA SER A 180 0.44 7.70 12.53
C SER A 180 1.11 8.68 13.49
N TYR A 181 2.17 8.25 14.21
CA TYR A 181 2.98 9.14 15.04
C TYR A 181 3.79 10.14 14.20
N VAL A 182 4.28 9.76 13.02
CA VAL A 182 4.91 10.73 12.09
C VAL A 182 3.95 11.83 11.70
N LEU A 183 2.71 11.48 11.35
CA LEU A 183 1.66 12.45 10.99
C LEU A 183 1.34 13.41 12.13
N SER A 184 1.45 12.95 13.38
CA SER A 184 1.31 13.77 14.59
C SER A 184 2.60 14.48 15.00
N LYS A 185 3.72 14.31 14.23
CA LYS A 185 5.04 14.88 14.49
C LYS A 185 5.75 14.34 15.76
N ASP A 186 5.32 13.22 16.29
CA ASP A 186 5.97 12.51 17.39
C ASP A 186 6.98 11.50 16.82
N LEU A 187 8.11 12.04 16.32
CA LEU A 187 9.15 11.22 15.69
C LEU A 187 9.83 10.23 16.65
N PRO A 188 10.08 10.58 17.94
CA PRO A 188 10.63 9.61 18.88
C PRO A 188 9.74 8.38 19.08
N LYS A 189 8.43 8.60 19.22
CA LYS A 189 7.48 7.51 19.38
C LYS A 189 7.30 6.71 18.09
N ALA A 190 7.30 7.38 16.94
CA ALA A 190 7.27 6.74 15.63
C ALA A 190 8.46 5.77 15.48
N GLU A 191 9.67 6.20 15.85
CA GLU A 191 10.86 5.37 15.78
C GLU A 191 10.78 4.16 16.72
N GLU A 192 10.38 4.35 17.97
CA GLU A 192 10.21 3.27 18.95
C GLU A 192 9.33 2.16 18.36
N ILE A 193 8.18 2.51 17.82
CA ILE A 193 7.22 1.56 17.25
C ILE A 193 7.77 0.89 15.98
N LEU A 194 8.43 1.66 15.10
CA LEU A 194 8.99 1.12 13.86
C LEU A 194 10.20 0.20 14.12
N ARG A 195 11.00 0.46 15.15
CA ARG A 195 12.07 -0.46 15.56
C ARG A 195 11.50 -1.78 16.07
N ARG A 196 10.37 -1.73 16.78
CA ARG A 196 9.67 -2.97 17.20
C ARG A 196 9.16 -3.73 15.96
N ALA A 197 8.60 -3.05 14.96
CA ALA A 197 8.22 -3.67 13.69
C ALA A 197 9.41 -4.28 12.96
N TYR A 198 10.53 -3.56 12.92
CA TYR A 198 11.78 -3.98 12.26
C TYR A 198 12.44 -5.20 12.92
N ALA A 199 12.29 -5.38 14.22
CA ALA A 199 12.82 -6.53 14.95
C ALA A 199 12.12 -7.86 14.60
N SER A 200 10.96 -7.82 13.93
CA SER A 200 10.24 -9.01 13.50
C SER A 200 10.92 -9.68 12.31
N SER A 201 11.00 -11.02 12.33
CA SER A 201 11.46 -11.81 11.18
C SER A 201 10.55 -11.68 9.93
N LYS A 202 9.34 -11.16 10.12
CA LYS A 202 8.37 -10.88 9.06
C LYS A 202 8.43 -9.43 8.54
N ALA A 203 9.39 -8.63 9.04
CA ALA A 203 9.55 -7.25 8.57
C ALA A 203 9.92 -7.22 7.08
N ASP A 204 9.10 -6.54 6.29
CA ASP A 204 9.29 -6.36 4.86
C ASP A 204 10.08 -5.08 4.53
N ALA A 205 10.35 -4.85 3.25
CA ALA A 205 11.02 -3.65 2.75
C ALA A 205 10.30 -2.36 3.18
N ARG A 206 8.97 -2.37 3.25
CA ARG A 206 8.18 -1.20 3.63
C ARG A 206 8.43 -0.80 5.09
N VAL A 207 8.55 -1.77 6.00
CA VAL A 207 8.89 -1.51 7.41
C VAL A 207 10.27 -0.84 7.50
N ARG A 208 11.26 -1.34 6.76
CA ARG A 208 12.62 -0.76 6.71
C ARG A 208 12.63 0.64 6.13
N GLN A 209 11.92 0.85 5.04
CA GLN A 209 11.78 2.18 4.41
C GLN A 209 11.12 3.19 5.35
N ASN A 210 10.06 2.79 6.06
CA ASN A 210 9.39 3.65 7.03
C ASN A 210 10.29 3.98 8.23
N LEU A 211 11.07 3.02 8.73
CA LEU A 211 12.04 3.28 9.77
C LEU A 211 13.16 4.21 9.27
N GLY A 212 13.70 3.95 8.08
CA GLY A 212 14.69 4.84 7.46
C GLY A 212 14.18 6.26 7.27
N LEU A 213 12.91 6.42 6.84
CA LEU A 213 12.27 7.73 6.74
C LEU A 213 12.26 8.45 8.10
N VAL A 214 11.81 7.79 9.17
CA VAL A 214 11.69 8.41 10.49
C VAL A 214 13.05 8.78 11.08
N VAL A 215 14.05 7.91 10.95
CA VAL A 215 15.43 8.17 11.36
C VAL A 215 16.03 9.34 10.57
N GLY A 216 15.80 9.40 9.28
CA GLY A 216 16.21 10.51 8.42
C GLY A 216 15.50 11.83 8.74
N LEU A 217 14.19 11.81 9.08
CA LEU A 217 13.45 12.99 9.53
C LEU A 217 14.02 13.57 10.83
N GLN A 218 14.68 12.78 11.65
CA GLN A 218 15.40 13.19 12.85
C GLN A 218 16.84 13.67 12.57
N GLY A 219 17.25 13.72 11.28
CA GLY A 219 18.57 14.19 10.85
C GLY A 219 19.67 13.11 10.88
N ARG A 220 19.38 11.87 11.23
CA ARG A 220 20.33 10.75 11.28
C ARG A 220 20.47 10.08 9.91
N PHE A 221 20.98 10.83 8.94
CA PHE A 221 20.98 10.44 7.52
C PHE A 221 21.81 9.20 7.23
N ALA A 222 23.00 9.05 7.85
CA ALA A 222 23.86 7.89 7.64
C ALA A 222 23.20 6.58 8.15
N GLU A 223 22.51 6.65 9.28
CA GLU A 223 21.76 5.52 9.82
C GLU A 223 20.55 5.19 8.93
N ALA A 224 19.81 6.20 8.48
CA ALA A 224 18.69 6.03 7.57
C ALA A 224 19.12 5.31 6.28
N GLU A 225 20.26 5.71 5.70
CA GLU A 225 20.83 5.07 4.51
C GLU A 225 21.19 3.61 4.77
N THR A 226 21.83 3.31 5.90
CA THR A 226 22.18 1.93 6.29
C THR A 226 20.93 1.05 6.39
N ILE A 227 19.84 1.56 6.95
CA ILE A 227 18.59 0.81 7.10
C ILE A 227 17.98 0.47 5.74
N VAL A 228 17.91 1.42 4.80
CA VAL A 228 17.25 1.20 3.51
C VAL A 228 18.11 0.46 2.49
N ARG A 229 19.43 0.40 2.66
CA ARG A 229 20.35 -0.39 1.83
C ARG A 229 20.06 -1.89 1.85
N ALA A 230 19.35 -2.39 2.86
CA ALA A 230 18.94 -3.79 2.90
C ALA A 230 18.01 -4.18 1.73
N ASP A 231 17.32 -3.23 1.13
CA ASP A 231 16.31 -3.45 0.09
C ASP A 231 16.59 -2.69 -1.21
N LEU A 232 17.50 -1.74 -1.19
CA LEU A 232 17.77 -0.85 -2.32
C LEU A 232 19.25 -0.92 -2.73
N PRO A 233 19.54 -0.81 -4.02
CA PRO A 233 20.89 -0.53 -4.49
C PRO A 233 21.50 0.69 -3.80
N GLU A 234 22.81 0.69 -3.62
CA GLU A 234 23.52 1.71 -2.84
C GLU A 234 23.27 3.13 -3.36
N ASP A 235 23.29 3.31 -4.66
CA ASP A 235 23.02 4.58 -5.35
C ASP A 235 21.57 5.08 -5.11
N GLN A 236 20.60 4.19 -5.11
CA GLN A 236 19.21 4.54 -4.83
C GLN A 236 18.99 4.87 -3.34
N ALA A 237 19.59 4.12 -2.43
CA ALA A 237 19.52 4.42 -1.00
C ALA A 237 20.13 5.79 -0.71
N ALA A 238 21.30 6.09 -1.26
CA ALA A 238 21.95 7.39 -1.12
C ALA A 238 21.11 8.53 -1.72
N ALA A 239 20.53 8.32 -2.91
CA ALA A 239 19.68 9.31 -3.57
C ALA A 239 18.42 9.62 -2.76
N ASN A 240 17.75 8.61 -2.18
CA ASN A 240 16.58 8.79 -1.35
C ASN A 240 16.88 9.61 -0.09
N VAL A 241 18.01 9.33 0.56
CA VAL A 241 18.44 10.06 1.76
C VAL A 241 18.88 11.48 1.42
N ALA A 242 19.59 11.69 0.29
CA ALA A 242 19.97 13.02 -0.19
C ALA A 242 18.73 13.87 -0.50
N TYR A 243 17.72 13.29 -1.14
CA TYR A 243 16.44 13.96 -1.38
C TYR A 243 15.75 14.39 -0.08
N LEU A 244 15.67 13.49 0.91
CA LEU A 244 15.10 13.80 2.21
C LEU A 244 15.86 14.93 2.91
N LYS A 245 17.20 14.90 2.90
CA LYS A 245 18.06 15.96 3.44
C LYS A 245 17.80 17.30 2.77
N GLN A 246 17.66 17.30 1.44
CA GLN A 246 17.35 18.51 0.67
C GLN A 246 15.97 19.07 1.03
N MET A 247 14.96 18.21 1.17
CA MET A 247 13.61 18.62 1.56
C MET A 247 13.59 19.28 2.95
N LEU A 248 14.32 18.71 3.90
CA LEU A 248 14.42 19.25 5.26
C LEU A 248 15.18 20.58 5.30
N SER A 249 16.26 20.73 4.52
CA SER A 249 17.02 21.99 4.43
C SER A 249 16.20 23.12 3.82
N ARG A 250 15.39 22.85 2.78
CA ARG A 250 14.48 23.83 2.17
C ARG A 250 13.41 24.31 3.15
N LYS A 251 12.92 23.42 4.01
CA LYS A 251 11.93 23.75 5.03
C LYS A 251 12.48 24.67 6.09
N ASN A 252 13.76 24.49 6.46
CA ASN A 252 14.44 25.29 7.49
C ASN A 252 14.96 26.64 6.97
N ASN A 253 14.99 26.84 5.64
CA ASN A 253 15.47 28.08 5.01
C ASN A 253 14.43 28.63 4.02
N PRO A 254 13.33 29.28 4.49
CA PRO A 254 12.24 29.76 3.64
C PRO A 254 12.65 30.89 2.67
N GLY A 255 13.88 31.46 2.81
CA GLY A 255 14.41 32.52 1.97
C GLY A 255 14.87 32.10 0.57
N THR A 256 15.00 30.80 0.27
CA THR A 256 15.45 30.29 -1.03
C THR A 256 14.32 29.95 -2.00
N ARG A 257 13.20 30.67 -1.94
CA ARG A 257 12.05 30.45 -2.86
C ARG A 257 12.21 31.06 -4.27
N ALA A 258 13.38 31.54 -4.64
CA ALA A 258 13.66 32.10 -5.97
C ALA A 258 14.78 31.31 -6.66
N GLY A 259 14.46 30.17 -7.21
CA GLY A 259 15.32 29.40 -8.11
C GLY A 259 14.42 28.51 -8.95
N ALA A 260 14.02 29.01 -10.13
CA ALA A 260 13.22 28.28 -11.12
C ALA A 260 13.84 26.91 -11.37
N ILE A 261 13.00 25.89 -11.38
CA ILE A 261 13.31 24.60 -12.00
C ILE A 261 13.60 24.90 -13.48
N PRO A 262 14.78 24.64 -14.02
CA PRO A 262 14.95 24.70 -15.47
C PRO A 262 14.14 23.53 -16.05
N VAL A 263 13.04 23.88 -16.68
CA VAL A 263 12.32 23.00 -17.62
C VAL A 263 13.18 22.98 -18.88
N ALA A 264 14.24 22.21 -18.87
CA ALA A 264 15.06 21.95 -20.04
C ALA A 264 15.48 20.49 -19.96
N ALA A 265 14.75 19.67 -20.65
CA ALA A 265 15.12 18.40 -21.32
C ALA A 265 13.90 17.49 -21.48
N LEU A 266 12.91 17.95 -22.23
CA LEU A 266 11.99 17.10 -22.97
C LEU A 266 11.95 17.63 -24.42
N ASP A 267 13.12 17.68 -25.04
CA ASP A 267 13.21 17.69 -26.51
C ASP A 267 13.52 16.26 -26.93
N HIS A 268 12.55 15.61 -27.51
CA HIS A 268 12.74 14.49 -28.40
C HIS A 268 13.05 15.04 -29.80
N PRO A 269 14.12 14.65 -30.47
CA PRO A 269 14.21 14.72 -31.92
C PRO A 269 13.63 13.42 -32.50
N ASP A 270 12.79 13.60 -33.49
CA ASP A 270 12.39 12.78 -34.64
C ASP A 270 12.60 11.25 -34.61
#